data_68f275df81fadd2d02d29f4c43735a14
#
_entry.id   68f275df81fadd2d02d29f4c43735a14
#
_cell.length_a   1.000
_cell.length_b   1.000
_cell.length_c   1.000
_cell.angle_alpha   90.00
_cell.angle_beta   90.00
_cell.angle_gamma   90.00
#
_symmetry.space_group_name_H-M   'P 1'
#
loop_
_entity.id
_entity.type
_entity.pdbx_description
1 polymer ?
#
loop_
_entity_poly.entity_id
_entity_poly.type
_entity_poly.pdbx_seq_one_letter_code
_entity_poly.pdbx_strand_id
1 'polypeptide(L)'
;MKVTLRLFMMHVLLLMATISAEAQKIEVVNAEGHAIPLVSVLTQDGTLIGTTNMNGELADVKGHAKVALTHVAYKPQLVTIGQTSNRFTMEDIDCGLAEVVVKPKPYVYKEYYYRGFRYIGDSLRAYSEGVIPAIYDIKKNYKGKTRAIWSYNTKANKAVSWHGVHILNQVENWVKNSRVKMPEIWLKEKEAQEKYKASLVADGPNFWRVVLPTKETTGQIIHTRGQSLTTLDAARMQMYSNEMHGETKMLKKRQINNYTYQYVSVFKLPQEADDDLPDLFRHTMTMHHWEYDSDKGRTIDIIYIYSTDNGYTDEDQFKARSKELNKGGAGVYMSFEALKAYAARHNIPALDPAQLQAIEALKKTN
;
A
#
# COMPACT_ATOMS: atom_id res chain seq x y z
N MET A 1 -47.63 46.18 -1.18
CA MET A 1 -47.80 44.81 -0.64
C MET A 1 -47.38 43.69 -1.57
N LYS A 2 -47.70 43.68 -2.86
CA LYS A 2 -47.29 42.58 -3.82
C LYS A 2 -45.77 42.51 -4.12
N VAL A 3 -45.06 43.63 -4.10
CA VAL A 3 -43.62 43.71 -4.40
C VAL A 3 -42.78 43.20 -3.19
N THR A 4 -43.18 43.57 -1.98
CA THR A 4 -42.51 43.11 -0.74
C THR A 4 -42.63 41.59 -0.53
N LEU A 5 -43.78 41.04 -0.89
CA LEU A 5 -43.99 39.57 -0.81
C LEU A 5 -43.13 38.80 -1.82
N ARG A 6 -42.95 39.34 -3.04
CA ARG A 6 -42.07 38.76 -4.06
C ARG A 6 -40.58 38.80 -3.66
N LEU A 7 -40.13 39.91 -3.09
CA LEU A 7 -38.76 40.03 -2.56
C LEU A 7 -38.54 39.10 -1.39
N PHE A 8 -39.49 38.96 -0.50
CA PHE A 8 -39.40 38.02 0.64
C PHE A 8 -39.35 36.55 0.16
N MET A 9 -40.22 36.14 -0.78
CA MET A 9 -40.18 34.83 -1.40
C MET A 9 -38.85 34.56 -2.12
N MET A 10 -38.29 35.54 -2.81
CA MET A 10 -37.00 35.41 -3.49
C MET A 10 -35.83 35.25 -2.50
N HIS A 11 -35.87 35.96 -1.36
CA HIS A 11 -34.89 35.78 -0.26
C HIS A 11 -35.01 34.42 0.42
N VAL A 12 -36.24 33.93 0.63
CA VAL A 12 -36.49 32.60 1.20
C VAL A 12 -36.00 31.48 0.22
N LEU A 13 -36.25 31.68 -1.09
CA LEU A 13 -35.70 30.75 -2.11
C LEU A 13 -34.19 30.80 -2.20
N LEU A 14 -33.57 31.97 -2.06
CA LEU A 14 -32.11 32.12 -2.01
C LEU A 14 -31.51 31.48 -0.73
N LEU A 15 -32.19 31.65 0.42
CA LEU A 15 -31.78 30.97 1.66
C LEU A 15 -31.95 29.44 1.59
N MET A 16 -32.99 28.94 0.93
CA MET A 16 -33.15 27.49 0.69
C MET A 16 -32.13 26.95 -0.31
N ALA A 17 -31.61 27.73 -1.24
CA ALA A 17 -30.57 27.34 -2.18
C ALA A 17 -29.16 27.26 -1.52
N THR A 18 -28.99 27.86 -0.34
CA THR A 18 -27.77 27.75 0.44
C THR A 18 -27.75 26.52 1.38
N ILE A 19 -28.81 25.70 1.34
CA ILE A 19 -28.82 24.41 2.07
C ILE A 19 -27.82 23.48 1.40
N SER A 20 -26.61 23.59 1.88
CA SER A 20 -25.65 22.51 2.03
C SER A 20 -25.42 21.61 0.82
N ALA A 21 -24.59 22.05 -0.08
CA ALA A 21 -23.71 21.10 -0.75
C ALA A 21 -22.66 20.63 0.30
N GLU A 22 -23.07 19.94 1.37
CA GLU A 22 -22.11 19.20 2.18
C GLU A 22 -21.38 18.23 1.25
N ALA A 23 -20.05 18.36 1.23
CA ALA A 23 -19.23 17.41 0.52
C ALA A 23 -19.56 16.03 1.10
N GLN A 24 -20.05 15.10 0.29
CA GLN A 24 -20.27 13.72 0.74
C GLN A 24 -18.93 13.15 1.12
N LYS A 25 -18.71 13.02 2.43
CA LYS A 25 -17.50 12.48 3.03
C LYS A 25 -17.76 11.03 3.39
N ILE A 26 -16.78 10.19 3.19
CA ILE A 26 -16.75 8.83 3.74
C ILE A 26 -15.73 8.75 4.87
N GLU A 27 -16.00 7.88 5.83
CA GLU A 27 -15.11 7.49 6.92
C GLU A 27 -15.00 5.96 6.91
N VAL A 28 -13.79 5.43 6.92
CA VAL A 28 -13.55 3.99 6.92
C VAL A 28 -12.81 3.61 8.18
N VAL A 29 -13.34 2.62 8.89
CA VAL A 29 -12.83 2.14 10.18
C VAL A 29 -12.72 0.61 10.19
N ASN A 30 -11.93 0.07 11.13
CA ASN A 30 -11.88 -1.35 11.39
C ASN A 30 -12.98 -1.77 12.41
N ALA A 31 -13.02 -3.04 12.77
CA ALA A 31 -14.01 -3.60 13.69
C ALA A 31 -13.95 -2.97 15.10
N GLU A 32 -12.78 -2.48 15.52
CA GLU A 32 -12.54 -1.80 16.79
C GLU A 32 -12.86 -0.29 16.73
N GLY A 33 -13.25 0.22 15.55
CA GLY A 33 -13.58 1.63 15.32
C GLY A 33 -12.37 2.53 15.05
N HIS A 34 -11.17 1.98 14.88
CA HIS A 34 -9.99 2.74 14.50
C HIS A 34 -10.05 3.09 13.01
N ALA A 35 -9.63 4.30 12.69
CA ALA A 35 -9.56 4.79 11.31
C ALA A 35 -8.64 3.93 10.44
N ILE A 36 -9.05 3.63 9.20
CA ILE A 36 -8.21 2.95 8.22
C ILE A 36 -7.74 3.97 7.18
N PRO A 37 -6.49 4.42 7.25
CA PRO A 37 -5.92 5.28 6.22
C PRO A 37 -5.59 4.48 4.95
N LEU A 38 -5.51 5.19 3.81
CA LEU A 38 -5.09 4.64 2.53
C LEU A 38 -6.02 3.59 1.91
N VAL A 39 -7.28 3.59 2.31
CA VAL A 39 -8.30 2.83 1.59
C VAL A 39 -8.48 3.48 0.21
N SER A 40 -8.21 2.74 -0.84
CA SER A 40 -8.50 3.19 -2.20
C SER A 40 -10.01 3.11 -2.45
N VAL A 41 -10.59 4.22 -2.86
CA VAL A 41 -12.02 4.35 -3.17
C VAL A 41 -12.16 4.42 -4.67
N LEU A 42 -12.83 3.43 -5.24
CA LEU A 42 -12.97 3.26 -6.68
C LEU A 42 -14.45 3.34 -7.07
N THR A 43 -14.73 3.85 -8.25
CA THR A 43 -16.03 3.69 -8.89
C THR A 43 -16.26 2.24 -9.31
N GLN A 44 -17.46 1.89 -9.72
CA GLN A 44 -17.77 0.53 -10.18
C GLN A 44 -17.01 0.12 -11.47
N ASP A 45 -16.58 1.08 -12.27
CA ASP A 45 -15.77 0.86 -13.48
C ASP A 45 -14.26 0.87 -13.23
N GLY A 46 -13.82 0.99 -11.96
CA GLY A 46 -12.42 0.95 -11.57
C GLY A 46 -11.69 2.29 -11.64
N THR A 47 -12.41 3.40 -11.84
CA THR A 47 -11.81 4.74 -11.76
C THR A 47 -11.52 5.08 -10.30
N LEU A 48 -10.31 5.54 -10.00
CA LEU A 48 -9.92 5.93 -8.65
C LEU A 48 -10.50 7.30 -8.31
N ILE A 49 -11.37 7.35 -7.31
CA ILE A 49 -11.90 8.60 -6.75
C ILE A 49 -10.85 9.25 -5.84
N GLY A 50 -10.23 8.46 -5.00
CA GLY A 50 -9.20 8.92 -4.06
C GLY A 50 -8.83 7.86 -3.04
N THR A 51 -8.08 8.28 -2.02
CA THR A 51 -7.68 7.42 -0.89
C THR A 51 -8.01 8.12 0.42
N THR A 52 -8.35 7.34 1.45
CA THR A 52 -8.61 7.90 2.76
C THR A 52 -7.33 8.48 3.38
N ASN A 53 -7.48 9.59 4.09
CA ASN A 53 -6.42 10.25 4.85
C ASN A 53 -6.08 9.47 6.14
N MET A 54 -5.17 10.00 6.98
CA MET A 54 -4.76 9.37 8.23
C MET A 54 -5.89 9.20 9.26
N ASN A 55 -7.00 9.92 9.09
CA ASN A 55 -8.21 9.78 9.91
C ASN A 55 -9.23 8.82 9.28
N GLY A 56 -8.87 8.07 8.24
CA GLY A 56 -9.77 7.17 7.53
C GLY A 56 -10.81 7.89 6.66
N GLU A 57 -10.60 9.17 6.35
CA GLU A 57 -11.58 10.01 5.70
C GLU A 57 -11.22 10.31 4.24
N LEU A 58 -12.20 10.31 3.35
CA LEU A 58 -12.12 10.87 2.02
C LEU A 58 -13.27 11.84 1.83
N ALA A 59 -12.94 13.09 1.51
CA ALA A 59 -13.91 14.11 1.13
C ALA A 59 -14.27 13.98 -0.36
N ASP A 60 -15.46 14.47 -0.71
CA ASP A 60 -15.91 14.69 -2.08
C ASP A 60 -16.08 13.41 -2.93
N VAL A 61 -16.84 12.46 -2.41
CA VAL A 61 -17.32 11.29 -3.17
C VAL A 61 -18.64 11.56 -3.91
N LYS A 62 -18.90 12.83 -4.22
CA LYS A 62 -20.15 13.28 -4.87
C LYS A 62 -20.40 12.60 -6.21
N GLY A 63 -21.68 12.30 -6.46
CA GLY A 63 -22.13 11.74 -7.74
C GLY A 63 -21.99 10.22 -7.85
N HIS A 64 -21.43 9.56 -6.84
CA HIS A 64 -21.26 8.12 -6.84
C HIS A 64 -22.23 7.45 -5.86
N ALA A 65 -23.20 6.70 -6.39
CA ALA A 65 -24.15 5.96 -5.55
C ALA A 65 -23.52 4.73 -4.90
N LYS A 66 -22.51 4.14 -5.53
CA LYS A 66 -21.76 2.99 -5.02
C LYS A 66 -20.29 3.15 -5.31
N VAL A 67 -19.46 2.76 -4.35
CA VAL A 67 -18.00 2.74 -4.48
C VAL A 67 -17.43 1.44 -3.96
N ALA A 68 -16.31 1.01 -4.53
CA ALA A 68 -15.53 -0.10 -4.02
C ALA A 68 -14.44 0.44 -3.07
N LEU A 69 -14.37 -0.14 -1.87
CA LEU A 69 -13.33 0.11 -0.87
C LEU A 69 -12.33 -1.01 -0.94
N THR A 70 -11.07 -0.68 -1.17
CA THR A 70 -9.99 -1.67 -1.24
C THR A 70 -8.80 -1.23 -0.40
N HIS A 71 -8.31 -2.12 0.42
CA HIS A 71 -7.14 -1.92 1.23
C HIS A 71 -6.43 -3.27 1.40
N VAL A 72 -5.15 -3.21 1.53
CA VAL A 72 -4.24 -4.34 1.52
C VAL A 72 -4.42 -5.30 2.72
N ALA A 73 -4.81 -4.79 3.88
CA ALA A 73 -5.03 -5.57 5.10
C ALA A 73 -6.50 -5.90 5.36
N TYR A 74 -7.42 -5.45 4.49
CA TYR A 74 -8.85 -5.59 4.69
C TYR A 74 -9.53 -6.18 3.46
N LYS A 75 -10.61 -6.93 3.67
CA LYS A 75 -11.39 -7.51 2.58
C LYS A 75 -12.00 -6.40 1.72
N PRO A 76 -11.88 -6.48 0.38
CA PRO A 76 -12.54 -5.54 -0.51
C PRO A 76 -14.06 -5.52 -0.27
N GLN A 77 -14.67 -4.34 -0.31
CA GLN A 77 -16.08 -4.16 -0.02
C GLN A 77 -16.72 -3.19 -1.01
N LEU A 78 -17.88 -3.55 -1.57
CA LEU A 78 -18.72 -2.63 -2.34
C LEU A 78 -19.73 -2.00 -1.39
N VAL A 79 -19.74 -0.68 -1.28
CA VAL A 79 -20.61 0.06 -0.37
C VAL A 79 -21.49 1.04 -1.13
N THR A 80 -22.68 1.32 -0.57
CA THR A 80 -23.61 2.32 -1.08
C THR A 80 -23.44 3.61 -0.30
N ILE A 81 -23.23 4.71 -1.00
CA ILE A 81 -23.09 6.05 -0.41
C ILE A 81 -24.49 6.56 -0.01
N GLY A 82 -24.67 6.80 1.28
CA GLY A 82 -25.91 7.32 1.85
C GLY A 82 -25.96 8.85 1.84
N GLN A 83 -27.12 9.39 2.18
CA GLN A 83 -27.29 10.85 2.31
C GLN A 83 -26.88 11.38 3.69
N THR A 84 -26.88 10.53 4.73
CA THR A 84 -26.76 10.96 6.13
C THR A 84 -25.57 10.40 6.89
N SER A 85 -25.06 9.23 6.54
CA SER A 85 -23.88 8.66 7.19
C SER A 85 -23.15 7.74 6.21
N ASN A 86 -21.86 7.95 6.07
CA ASN A 86 -21.00 7.17 5.19
C ASN A 86 -19.79 6.65 5.97
N ARG A 87 -20.06 6.08 7.15
CA ARG A 87 -19.06 5.36 7.94
C ARG A 87 -19.16 3.87 7.62
N PHE A 88 -18.04 3.31 7.16
CA PHE A 88 -17.95 1.92 6.72
C PHE A 88 -16.94 1.17 7.56
N THR A 89 -17.30 -0.04 8.00
CA THR A 89 -16.38 -0.93 8.72
C THR A 89 -15.87 -1.99 7.76
N MET A 90 -14.54 -2.11 7.59
CA MET A 90 -13.92 -3.16 6.80
C MET A 90 -13.47 -4.31 7.69
N GLU A 91 -13.59 -5.53 7.17
CA GLU A 91 -13.11 -6.76 7.83
C GLU A 91 -11.65 -7.02 7.48
N ASP A 92 -10.85 -7.44 8.47
CA ASP A 92 -9.46 -7.82 8.27
C ASP A 92 -9.34 -9.04 7.35
N ILE A 93 -8.24 -9.10 6.63
CA ILE A 93 -7.83 -10.29 5.90
C ILE A 93 -6.92 -11.11 6.82
N ASP A 94 -7.26 -12.37 7.02
CA ASP A 94 -6.33 -13.32 7.63
C ASP A 94 -5.33 -13.79 6.56
N CYS A 95 -4.18 -13.15 6.52
CA CYS A 95 -3.07 -13.55 5.66
C CYS A 95 -2.25 -14.69 6.33
N GLY A 96 -2.93 -15.77 6.71
CA GLY A 96 -2.32 -16.91 7.38
C GLY A 96 -1.24 -17.58 6.53
N LEU A 97 0.03 -17.31 6.80
CA LEU A 97 1.12 -18.19 6.36
C LEU A 97 1.13 -19.44 7.23
N ALA A 98 1.35 -20.61 6.63
CA ALA A 98 1.49 -21.86 7.37
C ALA A 98 2.64 -21.76 8.38
N GLU A 99 2.45 -22.37 9.55
CA GLU A 99 3.48 -22.48 10.57
C GLU A 99 4.63 -23.36 10.06
N VAL A 100 5.86 -22.84 10.09
CA VAL A 100 7.07 -23.58 9.72
C VAL A 100 7.97 -23.69 10.95
N VAL A 101 8.02 -24.86 11.55
CA VAL A 101 8.99 -25.17 12.62
C VAL A 101 10.37 -25.36 11.99
N VAL A 102 11.31 -24.50 12.28
CA VAL A 102 12.61 -24.50 11.59
C VAL A 102 13.77 -24.31 12.56
N LYS A 103 14.78 -25.18 12.44
CA LYS A 103 16.08 -24.96 13.09
C LYS A 103 16.83 -23.81 12.39
N PRO A 104 17.39 -22.83 13.13
CA PRO A 104 18.07 -21.69 12.54
C PRO A 104 19.23 -22.10 11.64
N LYS A 105 19.15 -21.78 10.34
CA LYS A 105 20.24 -21.92 9.38
C LYS A 105 20.73 -20.53 8.96
N PRO A 106 21.95 -20.38 8.43
CA PRO A 106 22.55 -19.07 8.17
C PRO A 106 21.92 -18.30 7.00
N TYR A 107 21.06 -18.93 6.23
CA TYR A 107 20.44 -18.33 5.05
C TYR A 107 18.93 -18.48 5.08
N VAL A 108 18.23 -17.51 4.48
CA VAL A 108 16.78 -17.49 4.35
C VAL A 108 16.39 -17.42 2.89
N TYR A 109 15.47 -18.28 2.50
CA TYR A 109 14.72 -18.15 1.26
C TYR A 109 13.39 -17.49 1.57
N LYS A 110 12.97 -16.56 0.73
CA LYS A 110 11.65 -15.93 0.81
C LYS A 110 11.12 -15.68 -0.60
N GLU A 111 9.82 -15.83 -0.76
CA GLU A 111 9.13 -15.53 -1.99
C GLU A 111 8.09 -14.46 -1.73
N TYR A 112 8.00 -13.53 -2.66
CA TYR A 112 7.05 -12.43 -2.62
C TYR A 112 6.20 -12.42 -3.87
N TYR A 113 4.91 -12.24 -3.71
CA TYR A 113 4.03 -11.86 -4.79
C TYR A 113 3.82 -10.35 -4.72
N TYR A 114 3.90 -9.67 -5.87
CA TYR A 114 3.60 -8.25 -5.93
C TYR A 114 2.50 -7.95 -6.92
N ARG A 115 1.83 -6.82 -6.68
CA ARG A 115 0.79 -6.27 -7.53
C ARG A 115 0.91 -4.75 -7.51
N GLY A 116 1.02 -4.12 -8.67
CA GLY A 116 1.22 -2.68 -8.78
C GLY A 116 0.27 -2.04 -9.79
N PHE A 117 -0.23 -0.88 -9.42
CA PHE A 117 -1.16 -0.07 -10.19
C PHE A 117 -0.56 1.32 -10.36
N ARG A 118 -0.70 1.89 -11.55
CA ARG A 118 -0.44 3.30 -11.81
C ARG A 118 -1.67 3.94 -12.43
N TYR A 119 -2.15 4.96 -11.75
CA TYR A 119 -3.19 5.86 -12.25
C TYR A 119 -2.55 7.16 -12.72
N ILE A 120 -3.09 7.76 -13.80
CA ILE A 120 -2.80 9.13 -14.26
C ILE A 120 -4.14 9.82 -14.48
N GLY A 121 -4.37 10.92 -13.77
CA GLY A 121 -5.72 11.36 -13.46
C GLY A 121 -6.43 10.24 -12.70
N ASP A 122 -7.66 9.97 -13.05
CA ASP A 122 -8.46 8.95 -12.37
C ASP A 122 -8.44 7.58 -13.09
N SER A 123 -7.69 7.46 -14.19
CA SER A 123 -7.69 6.26 -15.03
C SER A 123 -6.47 5.38 -14.79
N LEU A 124 -6.68 4.07 -14.67
CA LEU A 124 -5.60 3.08 -14.64
C LEU A 124 -4.81 3.13 -15.96
N ARG A 125 -3.50 3.31 -15.89
CA ARG A 125 -2.59 3.43 -17.04
C ARG A 125 -1.56 2.34 -17.13
N ALA A 126 -1.27 1.68 -16.02
CA ALA A 126 -0.43 0.49 -16.01
C ALA A 126 -0.81 -0.42 -14.85
N TYR A 127 -0.67 -1.70 -15.10
CA TYR A 127 -0.79 -2.76 -14.13
C TYR A 127 0.38 -3.72 -14.29
N SER A 128 0.92 -4.18 -13.16
CA SER A 128 1.98 -5.18 -13.15
C SER A 128 1.81 -6.08 -11.94
N GLU A 129 1.94 -7.38 -12.13
CA GLU A 129 1.99 -8.36 -11.04
C GLU A 129 3.00 -9.46 -11.35
N GLY A 130 3.47 -10.13 -10.31
CA GLY A 130 4.42 -11.21 -10.48
C GLY A 130 4.91 -11.78 -9.15
N VAL A 131 5.83 -12.74 -9.26
CA VAL A 131 6.47 -13.41 -8.13
C VAL A 131 7.96 -13.10 -8.15
N ILE A 132 8.50 -12.72 -6.98
CA ILE A 132 9.92 -12.42 -6.80
C ILE A 132 10.50 -13.32 -5.72
N PRO A 133 11.34 -14.30 -6.05
CA PRO A 133 12.11 -15.03 -5.07
C PRO A 133 13.29 -14.20 -4.58
N ALA A 134 13.57 -14.31 -3.30
CA ALA A 134 14.69 -13.68 -2.65
C ALA A 134 15.46 -14.67 -1.78
N ILE A 135 16.77 -14.48 -1.68
CA ILE A 135 17.61 -15.19 -0.72
C ILE A 135 18.41 -14.18 0.09
N TYR A 136 18.52 -14.44 1.38
CA TYR A 136 19.14 -13.53 2.33
C TYR A 136 20.22 -14.27 3.12
N ASP A 137 21.36 -13.59 3.34
CA ASP A 137 22.41 -14.02 4.24
C ASP A 137 22.21 -13.32 5.60
N ILE A 138 21.84 -14.07 6.62
CA ILE A 138 21.59 -13.54 7.96
C ILE A 138 22.86 -12.89 8.54
N LYS A 139 24.04 -13.50 8.28
CA LYS A 139 25.32 -12.99 8.75
C LYS A 139 25.71 -11.65 8.10
N LYS A 140 25.19 -11.38 6.90
CA LYS A 140 25.40 -10.12 6.17
C LYS A 140 24.24 -9.13 6.35
N ASN A 141 23.56 -9.21 7.47
CA ASN A 141 22.46 -8.29 7.82
C ASN A 141 21.36 -8.28 6.76
N TYR A 142 20.97 -9.50 6.32
CA TYR A 142 19.88 -9.72 5.34
C TYR A 142 20.09 -9.08 3.96
N LYS A 143 21.30 -8.73 3.56
CA LYS A 143 21.56 -8.35 2.18
C LYS A 143 21.23 -9.51 1.25
N GLY A 144 20.22 -9.30 0.41
CA GLY A 144 19.65 -10.35 -0.42
C GLY A 144 19.93 -10.19 -1.90
N LYS A 145 19.72 -11.28 -2.62
CA LYS A 145 19.63 -11.31 -4.09
C LYS A 145 18.20 -11.58 -4.48
N THR A 146 17.72 -10.83 -5.45
CA THR A 146 16.34 -10.91 -5.92
C THR A 146 16.26 -11.04 -7.42
N ARG A 147 15.21 -11.68 -7.91
CA ARG A 147 14.88 -11.75 -9.32
C ARG A 147 13.39 -12.01 -9.48
N ALA A 148 12.72 -11.27 -10.35
CA ALA A 148 11.39 -11.63 -10.81
C ALA A 148 11.47 -12.91 -11.65
N ILE A 149 10.82 -13.99 -11.20
CA ILE A 149 10.72 -15.23 -11.97
C ILE A 149 9.51 -15.18 -12.89
N TRP A 150 8.40 -14.65 -12.38
CA TRP A 150 7.14 -14.55 -13.11
C TRP A 150 6.57 -13.16 -12.98
N SER A 151 6.23 -12.57 -14.12
CA SER A 151 5.62 -11.25 -14.12
C SER A 151 4.61 -11.13 -15.26
N TYR A 152 3.58 -10.35 -15.01
CA TYR A 152 2.59 -9.94 -15.98
C TYR A 152 2.50 -8.42 -16.00
N ASN A 153 2.56 -7.83 -17.19
CA ASN A 153 2.50 -6.38 -17.38
C ASN A 153 1.42 -6.02 -18.38
N THR A 154 0.56 -5.08 -18.03
CA THR A 154 -0.41 -4.47 -18.94
C THR A 154 -0.23 -2.95 -18.93
N LYS A 155 -0.22 -2.33 -20.12
CA LYS A 155 0.07 -0.92 -20.33
C LYS A 155 -0.98 -0.30 -21.24
N ALA A 156 -1.36 0.96 -20.96
CA ALA A 156 -2.34 1.66 -21.78
C ALA A 156 -1.83 2.04 -23.18
N ASN A 157 -0.53 2.38 -23.32
CA ASN A 157 0.09 2.72 -24.59
C ASN A 157 1.63 2.68 -24.50
N LYS A 158 2.32 2.83 -25.65
CA LYS A 158 3.81 2.81 -25.71
C LYS A 158 4.48 3.93 -24.89
N ALA A 159 3.88 5.10 -24.79
CA ALA A 159 4.42 6.22 -24.00
C ALA A 159 4.44 5.94 -22.51
N VAL A 160 3.57 5.02 -22.04
CA VAL A 160 3.46 4.60 -20.64
C VAL A 160 4.22 3.29 -20.40
N SER A 161 4.96 2.78 -21.39
CA SER A 161 5.60 1.46 -21.38
C SER A 161 6.60 1.23 -20.25
N TRP A 162 7.26 2.26 -19.77
CA TRP A 162 8.22 2.18 -18.69
C TRP A 162 7.59 2.01 -17.29
N HIS A 163 6.29 2.21 -17.16
CA HIS A 163 5.64 2.21 -15.85
C HIS A 163 5.55 0.81 -15.22
N GLY A 164 5.29 -0.22 -16.01
CA GLY A 164 5.32 -1.60 -15.53
C GLY A 164 6.72 -2.03 -15.09
N VAL A 165 7.75 -1.65 -15.84
CA VAL A 165 9.16 -1.86 -15.46
C VAL A 165 9.53 -1.05 -14.23
N HIS A 166 9.01 0.18 -14.10
CA HIS A 166 9.22 1.01 -12.91
C HIS A 166 8.64 0.34 -11.66
N ILE A 167 7.42 -0.17 -11.73
CA ILE A 167 6.78 -0.91 -10.62
C ILE A 167 7.67 -2.09 -10.22
N LEU A 168 8.08 -2.93 -11.18
CA LEU A 168 8.95 -4.07 -10.89
C LEU A 168 10.27 -3.66 -10.26
N ASN A 169 10.93 -2.61 -10.77
CA ASN A 169 12.18 -2.10 -10.21
C ASN A 169 12.02 -1.60 -8.76
N GLN A 170 10.90 -0.94 -8.44
CA GLN A 170 10.61 -0.51 -7.06
C GLN A 170 10.47 -1.72 -6.13
N VAL A 171 9.74 -2.75 -6.56
CA VAL A 171 9.58 -4.00 -5.80
C VAL A 171 10.92 -4.71 -5.60
N GLU A 172 11.72 -4.88 -6.66
CA GLU A 172 13.03 -5.51 -6.56
C GLU A 172 13.98 -4.74 -5.64
N ASN A 173 13.99 -3.41 -5.73
CA ASN A 173 14.77 -2.55 -4.85
C ASN A 173 14.34 -2.68 -3.40
N TRP A 174 13.04 -2.70 -3.15
CA TRP A 174 12.50 -2.89 -1.81
C TRP A 174 12.93 -4.26 -1.26
N VAL A 175 12.67 -5.35 -1.97
CA VAL A 175 13.02 -6.71 -1.56
C VAL A 175 14.54 -6.86 -1.32
N LYS A 176 15.36 -6.23 -2.16
CA LYS A 176 16.82 -6.31 -2.08
C LYS A 176 17.41 -5.52 -0.91
N ASN A 177 16.83 -4.36 -0.59
CA ASN A 177 17.41 -3.40 0.34
C ASN A 177 16.67 -3.32 1.67
N SER A 178 15.45 -3.88 1.76
CA SER A 178 14.68 -3.80 2.99
C SER A 178 15.28 -4.72 4.05
N ARG A 179 15.71 -4.10 5.13
CA ARG A 179 15.87 -4.80 6.42
C ARG A 179 14.47 -4.95 6.97
N VAL A 180 13.82 -6.07 6.65
CA VAL A 180 12.43 -6.29 7.07
C VAL A 180 12.41 -6.46 8.59
N LYS A 181 12.14 -5.37 9.28
CA LYS A 181 11.94 -5.30 10.75
C LYS A 181 10.58 -4.73 11.06
N MET A 182 9.99 -5.20 12.13
CA MET A 182 8.77 -4.61 12.65
C MET A 182 8.98 -3.12 12.98
N PRO A 183 8.09 -2.21 12.53
CA PRO A 183 8.25 -0.78 12.73
C PRO A 183 8.39 -0.36 14.19
N GLU A 184 7.70 -1.00 15.11
CA GLU A 184 7.81 -0.74 16.54
C GLU A 184 9.20 -1.10 17.11
N ILE A 185 9.98 -1.90 16.39
CA ILE A 185 11.36 -2.25 16.74
C ILE A 185 12.32 -1.23 16.12
N TRP A 186 12.28 -1.08 14.78
CA TRP A 186 13.26 -0.22 14.10
C TRP A 186 13.06 1.27 14.42
N LEU A 187 11.85 1.74 14.70
CA LEU A 187 11.59 3.12 15.13
C LEU A 187 12.23 3.46 16.50
N LYS A 188 12.50 2.45 17.32
CA LYS A 188 13.22 2.61 18.60
C LYS A 188 14.74 2.52 18.47
N GLU A 189 15.26 2.09 17.33
CA GLU A 189 16.70 2.01 17.09
C GLU A 189 17.33 3.40 17.02
N LYS A 190 18.51 3.56 17.60
CA LYS A 190 19.23 4.85 17.64
C LYS A 190 19.41 5.46 16.25
N GLU A 191 19.77 4.63 15.24
CA GLU A 191 19.94 5.07 13.86
C GLU A 191 18.64 5.66 13.28
N ALA A 192 17.50 5.01 13.53
CA ALA A 192 16.20 5.51 13.07
C ALA A 192 15.77 6.77 13.83
N GLN A 193 16.02 6.84 15.14
CA GLN A 193 15.74 8.02 15.96
C GLN A 193 16.55 9.23 15.50
N GLU A 194 17.84 9.04 15.20
CA GLU A 194 18.69 10.12 14.69
C GLU A 194 18.28 10.56 13.28
N LYS A 195 17.85 9.60 12.44
CA LYS A 195 17.50 9.86 11.04
C LYS A 195 16.12 10.52 10.90
N TYR A 196 15.10 9.95 11.52
CA TYR A 196 13.71 10.39 11.32
C TYR A 196 13.19 11.28 12.45
N LYS A 197 13.86 11.25 13.61
CA LYS A 197 13.45 11.98 14.84
C LYS A 197 12.00 11.72 15.25
N ALA A 198 11.42 10.62 14.79
CA ALA A 198 10.06 10.24 15.15
C ALA A 198 10.04 9.46 16.46
N SER A 199 8.99 9.64 17.23
CA SER A 199 8.77 8.98 18.52
C SER A 199 7.49 8.15 18.49
N LEU A 200 7.49 7.01 19.19
CA LEU A 200 6.29 6.23 19.43
C LEU A 200 5.62 6.70 20.70
N VAL A 201 4.37 7.11 20.59
CA VAL A 201 3.52 7.56 21.72
C VAL A 201 2.38 6.57 21.85
N ALA A 202 2.33 5.85 22.99
CA ALA A 202 1.23 4.93 23.27
C ALA A 202 -0.07 5.73 23.49
N ASP A 203 -1.14 5.29 22.84
CA ASP A 203 -2.48 5.89 22.90
C ASP A 203 -3.54 4.81 23.18
N GLY A 204 -3.13 3.81 23.95
CA GLY A 204 -3.89 2.64 24.33
C GLY A 204 -3.04 1.37 24.41
N PRO A 205 -3.60 0.25 24.84
CA PRO A 205 -2.85 -1.01 25.00
C PRO A 205 -2.34 -1.58 23.67
N ASN A 206 -3.04 -1.35 22.57
CA ASN A 206 -2.76 -1.92 21.25
C ASN A 206 -2.64 -0.85 20.16
N PHE A 207 -2.44 0.41 20.55
CA PHE A 207 -2.40 1.53 19.62
C PHE A 207 -1.28 2.50 19.96
N TRP A 208 -0.47 2.85 18.96
CA TRP A 208 0.62 3.84 19.09
C TRP A 208 0.54 4.82 17.92
N ARG A 209 0.80 6.08 18.22
CA ARG A 209 1.03 7.12 17.22
C ARG A 209 2.53 7.28 16.98
N VAL A 210 2.90 7.50 15.73
CA VAL A 210 4.25 7.92 15.32
C VAL A 210 4.23 9.43 15.20
N VAL A 211 5.00 10.12 16.06
CA VAL A 211 4.91 11.57 16.23
C VAL A 211 6.27 12.19 15.93
N LEU A 212 6.28 13.26 15.12
CA LEU A 212 7.46 14.07 14.81
C LEU A 212 7.77 15.07 15.93
N PRO A 213 8.98 15.68 15.96
CA PRO A 213 9.33 16.74 16.93
C PRO A 213 8.36 17.93 16.92
N THR A 214 7.70 18.17 15.78
CA THR A 214 6.64 19.19 15.63
C THR A 214 5.35 18.85 16.35
N LYS A 215 5.27 17.70 17.01
CA LYS A 215 4.05 17.09 17.62
C LYS A 215 3.01 16.65 16.57
N GLU A 216 3.32 16.68 15.30
CA GLU A 216 2.47 16.18 14.23
C GLU A 216 2.51 14.64 14.19
N THR A 217 1.35 14.01 14.10
CA THR A 217 1.23 12.56 13.90
C THR A 217 1.53 12.25 12.42
N THR A 218 2.52 11.42 12.18
CA THR A 218 2.95 10.97 10.85
C THR A 218 2.69 9.48 10.62
N GLY A 219 2.09 8.80 11.58
CA GLY A 219 1.76 7.39 11.43
C GLY A 219 1.12 6.80 12.66
N GLN A 220 0.73 5.55 12.51
CA GLN A 220 0.12 4.76 13.58
C GLN A 220 0.53 3.29 13.48
N ILE A 221 0.52 2.62 14.62
CA ILE A 221 0.72 1.19 14.76
C ILE A 221 -0.45 0.63 15.55
N ILE A 222 -1.10 -0.39 15.01
CA ILE A 222 -2.26 -1.04 15.63
C ILE A 222 -1.96 -2.53 15.76
N HIS A 223 -2.12 -3.08 16.94
CA HIS A 223 -2.08 -4.53 17.17
C HIS A 223 -3.50 -5.06 17.22
N THR A 224 -3.84 -5.97 16.32
CA THR A 224 -5.15 -6.60 16.26
C THR A 224 -5.03 -8.04 15.75
N ARG A 225 -5.79 -8.97 16.34
CA ARG A 225 -5.88 -10.38 15.91
C ARG A 225 -4.51 -11.06 15.63
N GLY A 226 -3.52 -10.80 16.47
CA GLY A 226 -2.18 -11.40 16.32
C GLY A 226 -1.33 -10.77 15.21
N GLN A 227 -1.71 -9.59 14.73
CA GLN A 227 -0.98 -8.84 13.73
C GLN A 227 -0.62 -7.43 14.21
N SER A 228 0.49 -6.90 13.72
CA SER A 228 0.88 -5.51 13.81
C SER A 228 0.66 -4.84 12.46
N LEU A 229 -0.25 -3.91 12.39
CA LEU A 229 -0.49 -3.05 11.24
C LEU A 229 0.14 -1.69 11.48
N THR A 230 1.07 -1.30 10.64
CA THR A 230 1.70 0.03 10.67
C THR A 230 1.33 0.81 9.42
N THR A 231 0.98 2.08 9.61
CA THR A 231 0.82 3.05 8.53
C THR A 231 1.70 4.26 8.82
N LEU A 232 2.51 4.69 7.84
CA LEU A 232 3.42 5.83 7.96
C LEU A 232 3.25 6.79 6.79
N ASP A 233 3.23 8.09 7.06
CA ASP A 233 3.53 9.11 6.07
C ASP A 233 5.06 9.20 5.91
N ALA A 234 5.58 8.37 5.02
CA ALA A 234 7.01 8.23 4.81
C ALA A 234 7.63 9.50 4.18
N ALA A 235 6.88 10.26 3.39
CA ALA A 235 7.34 11.53 2.84
C ALA A 235 7.61 12.53 3.97
N ARG A 236 6.70 12.65 4.94
CA ARG A 236 6.87 13.51 6.13
C ARG A 236 8.07 13.09 6.96
N MET A 237 8.22 11.80 7.22
CA MET A 237 9.37 11.28 7.97
C MET A 237 10.68 11.55 7.25
N GLN A 238 10.73 11.38 5.93
CA GLN A 238 11.91 11.63 5.11
C GLN A 238 12.33 13.10 5.11
N MET A 239 11.43 14.06 5.29
CA MET A 239 11.77 15.49 5.41
C MET A 239 12.78 15.80 6.52
N TYR A 240 12.88 14.94 7.55
CA TYR A 240 13.87 15.06 8.62
C TYR A 240 15.16 14.29 8.34
N SER A 241 15.23 13.53 7.25
CA SER A 241 16.42 12.78 6.86
C SER A 241 17.22 13.52 5.81
N ASN A 242 18.55 13.41 5.89
CA ASN A 242 19.46 14.00 4.89
C ASN A 242 19.27 13.41 3.47
N GLU A 243 18.56 12.29 3.34
CA GLU A 243 18.26 11.65 2.06
C GLU A 243 17.31 12.49 1.18
N MET A 244 16.41 13.26 1.79
CA MET A 244 15.50 14.14 1.06
C MET A 244 16.19 15.24 0.25
N HIS A 245 17.40 15.62 0.59
CA HIS A 245 18.12 16.64 -0.19
C HIS A 245 18.42 16.17 -1.62
N GLY A 246 18.70 14.88 -1.81
CA GLY A 246 18.89 14.28 -3.14
C GLY A 246 17.56 14.10 -3.90
N GLU A 247 16.55 13.57 -3.27
CA GLU A 247 15.21 13.39 -3.84
C GLU A 247 14.56 14.73 -4.19
N THR A 248 14.65 15.73 -3.32
CA THR A 248 14.12 17.08 -3.60
C THR A 248 14.72 17.69 -4.87
N LYS A 249 16.03 17.49 -5.13
CA LYS A 249 16.66 17.93 -6.38
C LYS A 249 16.11 17.18 -7.59
N MET A 250 15.88 15.87 -7.46
CA MET A 250 15.33 15.04 -8.52
C MET A 250 13.86 15.39 -8.81
N LEU A 251 13.05 15.60 -7.78
CA LEU A 251 11.66 16.02 -7.89
C LEU A 251 11.54 17.37 -8.60
N LYS A 252 12.36 18.35 -8.21
CA LYS A 252 12.42 19.66 -8.88
C LYS A 252 12.84 19.55 -10.35
N LYS A 253 13.85 18.71 -10.66
CA LYS A 253 14.30 18.48 -12.05
C LYS A 253 13.21 17.88 -12.92
N ARG A 254 12.30 17.05 -12.33
CA ARG A 254 11.18 16.41 -13.01
C ARG A 254 9.90 17.21 -12.94
N GLN A 255 9.90 18.41 -12.37
CA GLN A 255 8.68 19.23 -12.15
C GLN A 255 7.58 18.48 -11.39
N ILE A 256 7.98 17.67 -10.42
CA ILE A 256 7.06 16.92 -9.57
C ILE A 256 6.68 17.82 -8.39
N ASN A 257 5.38 18.02 -8.22
CA ASN A 257 4.79 18.80 -7.13
C ASN A 257 3.86 17.91 -6.28
N ASN A 258 3.49 18.37 -5.10
CA ASN A 258 2.53 17.73 -4.21
C ASN A 258 2.88 16.25 -3.92
N TYR A 259 4.19 15.97 -3.81
CA TYR A 259 4.68 14.61 -3.57
C TYR A 259 4.30 14.14 -2.16
N THR A 260 3.59 13.00 -2.12
CA THR A 260 3.34 12.23 -0.92
C THR A 260 3.87 10.81 -1.09
N TYR A 261 4.29 10.21 0.00
CA TYR A 261 4.67 8.81 0.03
C TYR A 261 4.22 8.20 1.34
N GLN A 262 3.33 7.24 1.23
CA GLN A 262 2.77 6.53 2.36
C GLN A 262 3.17 5.06 2.30
N TYR A 263 3.40 4.50 3.47
CA TYR A 263 3.89 3.14 3.66
C TYR A 263 2.99 2.43 4.65
N VAL A 264 2.55 1.22 4.28
CA VAL A 264 1.82 0.33 5.19
C VAL A 264 2.58 -0.99 5.27
N SER A 265 2.68 -1.56 6.45
CA SER A 265 3.22 -2.90 6.64
C SER A 265 2.42 -3.69 7.65
N VAL A 266 2.33 -4.99 7.42
CA VAL A 266 1.67 -5.94 8.31
C VAL A 266 2.64 -7.04 8.67
N PHE A 267 2.74 -7.31 9.98
CA PHE A 267 3.55 -8.38 10.54
C PHE A 267 2.68 -9.25 11.44
N LYS A 268 2.99 -10.53 11.53
CA LYS A 268 2.49 -11.38 12.61
C LYS A 268 3.13 -10.95 13.92
N LEU A 269 2.36 -10.84 14.98
CA LEU A 269 2.90 -10.60 16.30
C LEU A 269 3.65 -11.86 16.80
N PRO A 270 4.70 -11.69 17.63
CA PRO A 270 5.35 -12.80 18.30
C PRO A 270 4.34 -13.62 19.10
N GLN A 271 4.45 -14.94 19.01
CA GLN A 271 3.80 -15.88 19.90
C GLN A 271 4.88 -16.57 20.74
N GLU A 272 4.56 -17.07 21.92
CA GLU A 272 5.53 -17.67 22.85
C GLU A 272 6.42 -18.75 22.20
N ALA A 273 5.90 -19.49 21.21
CA ALA A 273 6.63 -20.51 20.46
C ALA A 273 7.60 -19.94 19.39
N ASP A 274 7.45 -18.67 19.02
CA ASP A 274 8.09 -18.05 17.84
C ASP A 274 9.02 -16.89 18.19
N ASP A 275 9.32 -16.64 19.46
CA ASP A 275 10.06 -15.45 19.92
C ASP A 275 11.44 -15.28 19.28
N ASP A 276 12.06 -16.37 18.86
CA ASP A 276 13.39 -16.38 18.22
C ASP A 276 13.34 -16.20 16.69
N LEU A 277 12.14 -16.13 16.07
CA LEU A 277 12.04 -15.96 14.63
C LEU A 277 12.38 -14.52 14.21
N PRO A 278 13.25 -14.33 13.22
CA PRO A 278 13.51 -13.02 12.66
C PRO A 278 12.22 -12.36 12.11
N ASP A 279 12.09 -11.05 12.27
CA ASP A 279 10.95 -10.27 11.75
C ASP A 279 10.66 -10.53 10.25
N LEU A 280 11.71 -10.87 9.48
CA LEU A 280 11.57 -11.26 8.08
C LEU A 280 10.55 -12.39 7.88
N PHE A 281 10.45 -13.36 8.79
CA PHE A 281 9.48 -14.46 8.71
C PHE A 281 8.07 -14.01 9.12
N ARG A 282 7.97 -12.98 9.95
CA ARG A 282 6.71 -12.44 10.45
C ARG A 282 6.07 -11.47 9.47
N HIS A 283 6.86 -10.91 8.55
CA HIS A 283 6.35 -10.02 7.53
C HIS A 283 5.36 -10.74 6.62
N THR A 284 4.14 -10.24 6.57
CA THR A 284 3.07 -10.76 5.71
C THR A 284 2.89 -9.91 4.47
N MET A 285 2.98 -8.59 4.62
CA MET A 285 2.67 -7.71 3.53
C MET A 285 3.18 -6.27 3.74
N THR A 286 3.45 -5.61 2.62
CA THR A 286 3.73 -4.17 2.55
C THR A 286 2.94 -3.54 1.42
N MET A 287 2.51 -2.29 1.62
CA MET A 287 1.98 -1.42 0.58
C MET A 287 2.81 -0.14 0.51
N HIS A 288 3.12 0.25 -0.71
CA HIS A 288 3.67 1.56 -1.02
C HIS A 288 2.65 2.35 -1.82
N HIS A 289 2.41 3.58 -1.43
CA HIS A 289 1.53 4.50 -2.12
C HIS A 289 2.26 5.82 -2.35
N TRP A 290 2.51 6.15 -3.60
CA TRP A 290 3.05 7.45 -4.02
C TRP A 290 1.97 8.23 -4.76
N GLU A 291 1.90 9.51 -4.45
CA GLU A 291 1.06 10.45 -5.18
C GLU A 291 1.85 11.71 -5.48
N TYR A 292 1.72 12.22 -6.69
CA TYR A 292 2.39 13.44 -7.13
C TYR A 292 1.75 14.03 -8.38
N ASP A 293 1.91 15.34 -8.56
CA ASP A 293 1.53 16.04 -9.78
C ASP A 293 2.72 16.11 -10.73
N SER A 294 2.50 15.84 -12.01
CA SER A 294 3.47 15.93 -13.09
C SER A 294 2.86 16.68 -14.28
N ASP A 295 3.65 16.86 -15.34
CA ASP A 295 3.19 17.38 -16.63
C ASP A 295 2.05 16.57 -17.27
N LYS A 296 1.88 15.33 -16.85
CA LYS A 296 0.80 14.42 -17.29
C LYS A 296 -0.43 14.42 -16.41
N GLY A 297 -0.45 15.26 -15.38
CA GLY A 297 -1.47 15.33 -14.35
C GLY A 297 -1.10 14.58 -13.07
N ARG A 298 -2.08 14.45 -12.17
CA ARG A 298 -1.96 13.71 -10.93
C ARG A 298 -1.63 12.25 -11.24
N THR A 299 -0.54 11.76 -10.65
CA THR A 299 -0.09 10.37 -10.79
C THR A 299 -0.15 9.69 -9.44
N ILE A 300 -0.72 8.48 -9.39
CA ILE A 300 -0.80 7.66 -8.19
C ILE A 300 -0.21 6.29 -8.52
N ASP A 301 0.79 5.88 -7.74
CA ASP A 301 1.38 4.54 -7.78
C ASP A 301 1.04 3.80 -6.50
N ILE A 302 0.43 2.62 -6.62
CA ILE A 302 0.10 1.76 -5.49
C ILE A 302 0.76 0.41 -5.75
N ILE A 303 1.62 -0.04 -4.84
CA ILE A 303 2.30 -1.34 -4.95
C ILE A 303 2.04 -2.13 -3.68
N TYR A 304 1.52 -3.33 -3.86
CA TYR A 304 1.31 -4.33 -2.81
C TYR A 304 2.36 -5.42 -2.94
N ILE A 305 2.97 -5.83 -1.83
CA ILE A 305 3.99 -6.88 -1.76
C ILE A 305 3.58 -7.84 -0.65
N TYR A 306 3.27 -9.07 -1.00
CA TYR A 306 2.84 -10.13 -0.08
C TYR A 306 3.94 -11.16 0.09
N SER A 307 4.16 -11.62 1.31
CA SER A 307 5.00 -12.80 1.55
C SER A 307 4.21 -14.06 1.26
N THR A 308 4.70 -14.91 0.39
CA THR A 308 4.00 -16.12 -0.05
C THR A 308 4.65 -17.39 0.41
N ASP A 309 5.98 -17.43 0.49
CA ASP A 309 6.73 -18.56 0.98
C ASP A 309 8.01 -18.09 1.69
N ASN A 310 8.46 -18.85 2.68
CA ASN A 310 9.70 -18.57 3.36
C ASN A 310 10.25 -19.84 4.02
N GLY A 311 11.55 -19.86 4.24
CA GLY A 311 12.21 -20.96 4.94
C GLY A 311 13.70 -20.70 5.13
N TYR A 312 14.29 -21.42 6.07
CA TYR A 312 15.74 -21.46 6.20
C TYR A 312 16.35 -22.39 5.13
N THR A 313 17.52 -22.01 4.66
CA THR A 313 18.26 -22.80 3.68
C THR A 313 19.72 -22.96 4.11
N ASP A 314 20.34 -24.05 3.70
CA ASP A 314 21.76 -24.30 3.93
C ASP A 314 22.62 -23.61 2.87
N GLU A 315 23.95 -23.70 3.02
CA GLU A 315 24.89 -23.02 2.13
C GLU A 315 24.84 -23.54 0.68
N ASP A 316 24.62 -24.83 0.49
CA ASP A 316 24.57 -25.40 -0.87
C ASP A 316 23.31 -25.02 -1.61
N GLN A 317 22.18 -25.06 -0.94
CA GLN A 317 20.91 -24.54 -1.48
C GLN A 317 20.99 -23.03 -1.73
N PHE A 318 21.60 -22.26 -0.84
CA PHE A 318 21.82 -20.84 -1.02
C PHE A 318 22.66 -20.56 -2.27
N LYS A 319 23.79 -21.27 -2.45
CA LYS A 319 24.66 -21.16 -3.65
C LYS A 319 23.90 -21.53 -4.93
N ALA A 320 23.15 -22.64 -4.91
CA ALA A 320 22.38 -23.08 -6.06
C ALA A 320 21.32 -22.05 -6.47
N ARG A 321 20.49 -21.59 -5.53
CA ARG A 321 19.48 -20.55 -5.77
C ARG A 321 20.13 -19.22 -6.16
N SER A 322 21.26 -18.84 -5.55
CA SER A 322 22.00 -17.64 -5.92
C SER A 322 22.50 -17.69 -7.37
N LYS A 323 22.94 -18.87 -7.83
CA LYS A 323 23.35 -19.08 -9.22
C LYS A 323 22.16 -18.94 -10.18
N GLU A 324 21.01 -19.49 -9.84
CA GLU A 324 19.77 -19.32 -10.60
C GLU A 324 19.34 -17.85 -10.70
N LEU A 325 19.32 -17.15 -9.59
CA LEU A 325 18.98 -15.72 -9.53
C LEU A 325 19.97 -14.82 -10.27
N ASN A 326 21.20 -15.28 -10.49
CA ASN A 326 22.23 -14.55 -11.25
C ASN A 326 22.28 -14.89 -12.73
N LYS A 327 21.67 -15.99 -13.18
CA LYS A 327 21.60 -16.36 -14.59
C LYS A 327 20.70 -15.37 -15.34
N GLY A 328 21.22 -14.18 -15.65
CA GLY A 328 20.48 -13.16 -16.39
C GLY A 328 19.69 -13.79 -17.57
N GLY A 329 18.41 -13.60 -17.61
CA GLY A 329 17.50 -14.08 -18.66
C GLY A 329 16.16 -13.43 -18.45
N ALA A 330 15.37 -13.30 -19.52
CA ALA A 330 13.99 -12.89 -19.41
C ALA A 330 13.29 -13.78 -18.37
N GLY A 331 12.61 -13.19 -17.39
CA GLY A 331 11.84 -13.95 -16.41
C GLY A 331 10.85 -14.88 -17.11
N VAL A 332 10.51 -15.97 -16.46
CA VAL A 332 9.42 -16.83 -16.94
C VAL A 332 8.13 -16.01 -16.79
N TYR A 333 7.46 -15.77 -17.90
CA TYR A 333 6.17 -15.07 -17.88
C TYR A 333 5.07 -16.06 -17.54
N MET A 334 4.23 -15.69 -16.57
CA MET A 334 2.97 -16.38 -16.29
C MET A 334 1.82 -15.60 -16.91
N SER A 335 0.78 -16.34 -17.34
CA SER A 335 -0.46 -15.71 -17.75
C SER A 335 -1.16 -15.05 -16.55
N PHE A 336 -2.04 -14.10 -16.82
CA PHE A 336 -2.86 -13.47 -15.81
C PHE A 336 -3.65 -14.51 -14.97
N GLU A 337 -4.21 -15.53 -15.63
CA GLU A 337 -4.94 -16.60 -14.95
C GLU A 337 -4.04 -17.47 -14.06
N ALA A 338 -2.79 -17.72 -14.48
CA ALA A 338 -1.84 -18.46 -13.66
C ALA A 338 -1.41 -17.66 -12.41
N LEU A 339 -1.22 -16.35 -12.55
CA LEU A 339 -0.92 -15.47 -11.41
C LEU A 339 -2.12 -15.34 -10.46
N LYS A 340 -3.33 -15.28 -11.00
CA LYS A 340 -4.57 -15.29 -10.21
C LYS A 340 -4.71 -16.59 -9.41
N ALA A 341 -4.44 -17.74 -10.02
CA ALA A 341 -4.44 -19.02 -9.34
C ALA A 341 -3.33 -19.12 -8.27
N TYR A 342 -2.14 -18.55 -8.55
CA TYR A 342 -1.07 -18.44 -7.58
C TYR A 342 -1.50 -17.59 -6.37
N ALA A 343 -2.06 -16.42 -6.60
CA ALA A 343 -2.54 -15.53 -5.56
C ALA A 343 -3.60 -16.22 -4.66
N ALA A 344 -4.57 -16.91 -5.29
CA ALA A 344 -5.60 -17.65 -4.56
C ALA A 344 -5.02 -18.76 -3.67
N ARG A 345 -4.03 -19.52 -4.16
CA ARG A 345 -3.36 -20.57 -3.40
C ARG A 345 -2.62 -20.04 -2.16
N HIS A 346 -2.13 -18.80 -2.21
CA HIS A 346 -1.43 -18.15 -1.11
C HIS A 346 -2.32 -17.18 -0.30
N ASN A 347 -3.64 -17.31 -0.40
CA ASN A 347 -4.61 -16.47 0.31
C ASN A 347 -4.41 -14.95 0.08
N ILE A 348 -3.83 -14.58 -1.05
CA ILE A 348 -3.71 -13.17 -1.43
C ILE A 348 -5.09 -12.66 -1.83
N PRO A 349 -5.50 -11.47 -1.37
CA PRO A 349 -6.80 -10.91 -1.70
C PRO A 349 -7.04 -10.90 -3.20
N ALA A 350 -8.21 -11.34 -3.61
CA ALA A 350 -8.64 -11.22 -5.00
C ALA A 350 -8.69 -9.74 -5.41
N LEU A 351 -8.47 -9.46 -6.69
CA LEU A 351 -8.82 -8.16 -7.25
C LEU A 351 -10.33 -7.97 -7.13
N ASP A 352 -10.73 -6.77 -6.75
CA ASP A 352 -12.16 -6.44 -6.78
C ASP A 352 -12.67 -6.34 -8.23
N PRO A 353 -13.98 -6.41 -8.45
CA PRO A 353 -14.55 -6.35 -9.79
C PRO A 353 -14.18 -5.09 -10.57
N ALA A 354 -14.06 -3.93 -9.89
CA ALA A 354 -13.70 -2.68 -10.52
C ALA A 354 -12.24 -2.68 -11.01
N GLN A 355 -11.32 -3.19 -10.19
CA GLN A 355 -9.92 -3.39 -10.56
C GLN A 355 -9.78 -4.34 -11.76
N LEU A 356 -10.53 -5.46 -11.74
CA LEU A 356 -10.55 -6.42 -12.84
C LEU A 356 -11.04 -5.76 -14.14
N GLN A 357 -12.11 -4.99 -14.08
CA GLN A 357 -12.65 -4.26 -15.22
C GLN A 357 -11.65 -3.25 -15.77
N ALA A 358 -10.98 -2.48 -14.92
CA ALA A 358 -9.96 -1.52 -15.33
C ALA A 358 -8.75 -2.21 -16.01
N ILE A 359 -8.30 -3.36 -15.47
CA ILE A 359 -7.23 -4.17 -16.07
C ILE A 359 -7.65 -4.72 -17.44
N GLU A 360 -8.87 -5.22 -17.58
CA GLU A 360 -9.39 -5.71 -18.88
C GLU A 360 -9.52 -4.57 -19.90
N ALA A 361 -9.90 -3.37 -19.47
CA ALA A 361 -9.91 -2.20 -20.35
C ALA A 361 -8.50 -1.85 -20.85
N LEU A 362 -7.47 -1.95 -19.99
CA LEU A 362 -6.07 -1.77 -20.40
C LEU A 362 -5.62 -2.78 -21.47
N LYS A 363 -6.04 -4.03 -21.38
CA LYS A 363 -5.71 -5.08 -22.38
C LYS A 363 -6.26 -4.76 -23.78
N LYS A 364 -7.45 -4.15 -23.85
CA LYS A 364 -8.11 -3.79 -25.13
C LYS A 364 -7.47 -2.58 -25.81
N THR A 365 -6.71 -1.78 -25.07
CA THR A 365 -6.09 -0.54 -25.58
C THR A 365 -4.66 -0.77 -26.10
N ASN A 366 -4.13 -1.99 -25.94
CA ASN A 366 -2.84 -2.46 -26.46
C ASN A 366 -3.00 -3.32 -27.70
#